data_bc35001af4bc55bf191c6d9fe16e1567
#
_entry.id   bc35001af4bc55bf191c6d9fe16e1567
#
_cell.length_a   1.000
_cell.length_b   1.000
_cell.length_c   1.000
_cell.angle_alpha   90.00
_cell.angle_beta   90.00
_cell.angle_gamma   90.00
#
_symmetry.space_group_name_H-M   'P 1'
#
loop_
_entity.id
_entity.type
_entity.pdbx_description
1 polymer ?
#
loop_
_entity_poly.entity_id
_entity_poly.type
_entity_poly.pdbx_seq_one_letter_code
_entity_poly.pdbx_strand_id
1 'polypeptide(L)'
;MKLLVNGMVLTKDVKFQGNNVKGARHILSFEKHMEDSPKLKILKTLLTGALNVPKYHPKSTSVIDHVLNFTCEGDLVSFRNYQIFREAVNKETDKLKLYEIGPRFLMNPQVILDGIMGGEVLYRS
;
A
#
# COMPACT_ATOMS: atom_id res chain seq x y z
N MET A 1 3.63 14.60 7.25
CA MET A 1 4.12 14.58 5.85
C MET A 1 3.04 15.06 4.92
N LYS A 2 3.40 15.82 3.89
CA LYS A 2 2.49 16.25 2.80
C LYS A 2 2.88 15.52 1.53
N LEU A 3 1.90 14.87 0.91
CA LEU A 3 2.05 14.13 -0.34
C LEU A 3 1.23 14.78 -1.45
N LEU A 4 1.78 14.89 -2.63
CA LEU A 4 1.04 15.20 -3.84
C LEU A 4 0.60 13.89 -4.49
N VAL A 5 -0.70 13.73 -4.66
CA VAL A 5 -1.29 12.53 -5.30
C VAL A 5 -1.61 12.86 -6.75
N ASN A 6 -1.05 12.07 -7.66
CA ASN A 6 -1.23 12.20 -9.09
C ASN A 6 -1.73 10.88 -9.70
N GLY A 7 -2.27 10.95 -10.91
CA GLY A 7 -2.62 9.77 -11.69
C GLY A 7 -3.61 8.84 -10.98
N MET A 8 -4.54 9.40 -10.22
CA MET A 8 -5.53 8.62 -9.49
C MET A 8 -6.54 7.98 -10.44
N VAL A 9 -6.65 6.66 -10.34
CA VAL A 9 -7.67 5.87 -11.03
C VAL A 9 -8.52 5.19 -9.98
N LEU A 10 -9.79 5.54 -9.93
CA LEU A 10 -10.74 4.98 -8.97
C LEU A 10 -11.28 3.64 -9.47
N THR A 11 -11.72 2.80 -8.56
CA THR A 11 -12.33 1.50 -8.88
C THR A 11 -13.55 1.62 -9.80
N LYS A 12 -14.28 2.73 -9.73
CA LYS A 12 -15.42 3.02 -10.60
C LYS A 12 -15.05 3.43 -12.02
N ASP A 13 -13.82 3.94 -12.23
CA ASP A 13 -13.38 4.50 -13.51
C ASP A 13 -12.85 3.44 -14.47
N VAL A 14 -12.35 2.33 -13.91
CA VAL A 14 -11.81 1.20 -14.66
C VAL A 14 -12.35 -0.10 -14.08
N LYS A 15 -12.71 -1.02 -14.95
CA LYS A 15 -13.15 -2.34 -14.55
C LYS A 15 -11.94 -3.21 -14.20
N PHE A 16 -11.59 -3.27 -12.93
CA PHE A 16 -10.54 -4.15 -12.42
C PHE A 16 -11.02 -5.60 -12.32
N GLN A 17 -10.08 -6.54 -12.43
CA GLN A 17 -10.41 -7.98 -12.39
C GLN A 17 -10.57 -8.51 -10.97
N GLY A 18 -9.92 -7.87 -9.99
CA GLY A 18 -9.91 -8.32 -8.60
C GLY A 18 -11.10 -7.84 -7.80
N ASN A 19 -11.32 -8.52 -6.68
CA ASN A 19 -12.30 -8.16 -5.67
C ASN A 19 -11.77 -8.54 -4.29
N ASN A 20 -12.40 -8.05 -3.23
CA ASN A 20 -12.05 -8.41 -1.86
C ASN A 20 -13.29 -8.66 -1.02
N VAL A 21 -13.14 -9.49 0.02
CA VAL A 21 -14.20 -9.73 1.00
C VAL A 21 -14.28 -8.53 1.95
N LYS A 22 -15.49 -8.03 2.19
CA LYS A 22 -15.71 -6.94 3.14
C LYS A 22 -15.19 -7.33 4.53
N GLY A 23 -14.33 -6.49 5.11
CA GLY A 23 -13.73 -6.70 6.42
C GLY A 23 -12.54 -7.65 6.44
N ALA A 24 -12.10 -8.19 5.30
CA ALA A 24 -10.88 -8.96 5.21
C ALA A 24 -9.64 -8.10 5.52
N ARG A 25 -8.61 -8.75 6.05
CA ARG A 25 -7.33 -8.11 6.31
C ARG A 25 -6.50 -7.97 5.05
N HIS A 26 -5.68 -6.95 5.04
CA HIS A 26 -4.67 -6.74 4.00
C HIS A 26 -3.25 -6.97 4.55
N ILE A 27 -2.32 -7.20 3.64
CA ILE A 27 -0.88 -7.20 3.90
C ILE A 27 -0.30 -5.94 3.27
N LEU A 28 0.66 -5.33 3.94
CA LEU A 28 1.46 -4.24 3.37
C LEU A 28 2.70 -4.82 2.69
N SER A 29 2.93 -4.44 1.46
CA SER A 29 4.12 -4.80 0.70
C SER A 29 4.85 -3.54 0.24
N PHE A 30 6.12 -3.44 0.57
CA PHE A 30 6.98 -2.31 0.21
C PHE A 30 8.16 -2.80 -0.61
N GLU A 31 8.46 -2.07 -1.67
CA GLU A 31 9.67 -2.33 -2.45
C GLU A 31 10.93 -2.06 -1.62
N LYS A 32 11.94 -2.91 -1.79
CA LYS A 32 13.19 -2.84 -1.02
C LYS A 32 13.90 -1.50 -1.16
N HIS A 33 13.90 -0.91 -2.34
CA HIS A 33 14.53 0.39 -2.62
C HIS A 33 13.93 1.56 -1.83
N MET A 34 12.76 1.40 -1.23
CA MET A 34 12.22 2.43 -0.31
C MET A 34 13.07 2.62 0.94
N GLU A 35 13.93 1.67 1.27
CA GLU A 35 14.85 1.78 2.41
C GLU A 35 16.16 2.53 2.09
N ASP A 36 16.46 2.71 0.81
CA ASP A 36 17.68 3.38 0.36
C ASP A 36 17.63 4.92 0.55
N SER A 37 16.42 5.49 0.55
CA SER A 37 16.21 6.93 0.74
C SER A 37 15.62 7.23 2.12
N PRO A 38 16.22 8.13 2.92
CA PRO A 38 15.69 8.50 4.24
C PRO A 38 14.24 8.99 4.20
N LYS A 39 13.86 9.78 3.19
CA LYS A 39 12.49 10.29 3.02
C LYS A 39 11.49 9.18 2.73
N LEU A 40 11.85 8.20 1.90
CA LEU A 40 10.99 7.06 1.58
C LEU A 40 10.87 6.09 2.76
N LYS A 41 11.93 5.96 3.56
CA LYS A 41 11.91 5.20 4.80
C LYS A 41 10.94 5.80 5.83
N ILE A 42 10.92 7.12 5.97
CA ILE A 42 9.93 7.82 6.81
C ILE A 42 8.52 7.60 6.27
N LEU A 43 8.33 7.71 4.95
CA LEU A 43 7.03 7.43 4.31
C LEU A 43 6.56 5.99 4.58
N LYS A 44 7.44 5.01 4.43
CA LYS A 44 7.13 3.59 4.75
C LYS A 44 6.67 3.44 6.20
N THR A 45 7.36 4.06 7.15
CA THR A 45 7.01 4.02 8.58
C THR A 45 5.63 4.64 8.82
N LEU A 46 5.35 5.80 8.22
CA LEU A 46 4.06 6.47 8.36
C LEU A 46 2.91 5.66 7.74
N LEU A 47 3.12 5.09 6.56
CA LEU A 47 2.12 4.24 5.90
C LEU A 47 1.87 2.95 6.70
N THR A 48 2.90 2.34 7.24
CA THR A 48 2.77 1.17 8.11
C THR A 48 1.94 1.49 9.35
N GLY A 49 2.20 2.62 10.00
CA GLY A 49 1.42 3.05 11.16
C GLY A 49 -0.04 3.37 10.83
N ALA A 50 -0.30 3.99 9.68
CA ALA A 50 -1.64 4.42 9.28
C ALA A 50 -2.51 3.28 8.73
N LEU A 51 -1.92 2.33 8.02
CA LEU A 51 -2.65 1.31 7.26
C LEU A 51 -2.55 -0.09 7.85
N ASN A 52 -1.73 -0.29 8.89
CA ASN A 52 -1.59 -1.60 9.49
C ASN A 52 -2.85 -2.01 10.25
N VAL A 53 -3.21 -3.28 10.13
CA VAL A 53 -4.36 -3.85 10.85
C VAL A 53 -3.88 -4.43 12.18
N PRO A 54 -4.49 -4.06 13.32
CA PRO A 54 -4.14 -4.63 14.62
C PRO A 54 -4.32 -6.14 14.63
N LYS A 55 -3.29 -6.87 15.06
CA LYS A 55 -3.29 -8.35 15.04
C LYS A 55 -4.37 -8.99 15.91
N TYR A 56 -4.79 -8.33 16.98
CA TYR A 56 -5.69 -8.88 17.99
C TYR A 56 -6.97 -8.06 18.17
N HIS A 57 -7.37 -7.30 17.15
CA HIS A 57 -8.61 -6.54 17.23
C HIS A 57 -9.82 -7.46 17.16
N PRO A 58 -10.79 -7.40 18.12
CA PRO A 58 -11.90 -8.35 18.22
C PRO A 58 -12.85 -8.31 17.00
N LYS A 59 -12.88 -7.19 16.28
CA LYS A 59 -13.70 -7.03 15.05
C LYS A 59 -12.94 -7.35 13.76
N SER A 60 -11.66 -7.70 13.81
CA SER A 60 -10.92 -8.06 12.61
C SER A 60 -11.08 -9.54 12.28
N THR A 61 -11.33 -9.85 11.02
CA THR A 61 -11.37 -11.23 10.55
C THR A 61 -9.96 -11.80 10.44
N SER A 62 -9.83 -13.13 10.54
CA SER A 62 -8.55 -13.82 10.31
C SER A 62 -8.21 -13.98 8.82
N VAL A 63 -9.13 -13.66 7.95
CA VAL A 63 -8.98 -13.83 6.50
C VAL A 63 -8.13 -12.71 5.91
N ILE A 64 -7.05 -13.08 5.24
CA ILE A 64 -6.18 -12.19 4.45
C ILE A 64 -6.43 -12.52 2.99
N ASP A 65 -6.96 -11.58 2.23
CA ASP A 65 -7.31 -11.79 0.83
C ASP A 65 -6.71 -10.77 -0.14
N HIS A 66 -6.06 -9.71 0.34
CA HIS A 66 -5.48 -8.70 -0.51
C HIS A 66 -4.19 -8.09 0.04
N VAL A 67 -3.42 -7.47 -0.84
CA VAL A 67 -2.16 -6.80 -0.54
C VAL A 67 -2.16 -5.37 -1.05
N LEU A 68 -1.80 -4.44 -0.18
CA LEU A 68 -1.52 -3.05 -0.53
C LEU A 68 -0.03 -2.94 -0.89
N ASN A 69 0.25 -2.70 -2.14
CA ASN A 69 1.60 -2.70 -2.67
C ASN A 69 2.10 -1.29 -2.95
N PHE A 70 3.30 -0.99 -2.46
CA PHE A 70 4.00 0.27 -2.64
C PHE A 70 5.32 0.01 -3.37
N THR A 71 5.42 0.53 -4.59
CA THR A 71 6.64 0.48 -5.38
C THR A 71 7.19 1.89 -5.56
N CYS A 72 8.49 2.04 -5.71
CA CYS A 72 9.12 3.34 -5.90
C CYS A 72 9.90 3.41 -7.20
N GLU A 73 9.80 4.54 -7.87
CA GLU A 73 10.58 4.90 -9.04
C GLU A 73 11.14 6.31 -8.82
N GLY A 74 12.40 6.37 -8.41
CA GLY A 74 13.01 7.60 -7.91
C GLY A 74 12.29 8.10 -6.65
N ASP A 75 11.71 9.29 -6.73
CA ASP A 75 10.98 9.94 -5.63
C ASP A 75 9.47 9.66 -5.65
N LEU A 76 8.97 9.05 -6.71
CA LEU A 76 7.57 8.70 -6.86
C LEU A 76 7.29 7.35 -6.24
N VAL A 77 6.22 7.26 -5.47
CA VAL A 77 5.74 6.02 -4.89
C VAL A 77 4.38 5.67 -5.51
N SER A 78 4.32 4.51 -6.15
CA SER A 78 3.10 3.97 -6.74
C SER A 78 2.38 3.10 -5.73
N PHE A 79 1.10 3.38 -5.53
CA PHE A 79 0.20 2.55 -4.74
C PHE A 79 -0.68 1.71 -5.65
N ARG A 80 -0.77 0.41 -5.37
CA ARG A 80 -1.70 -0.51 -6.01
C ARG A 80 -2.25 -1.50 -5.00
N ASN A 81 -3.50 -1.92 -5.21
CA ASN A 81 -4.18 -2.90 -4.38
C ASN A 81 -4.49 -4.14 -5.21
N TYR A 82 -4.04 -5.31 -4.72
CA TYR A 82 -4.20 -6.58 -5.42
C TYR A 82 -4.95 -7.59 -4.56
N GLN A 83 -5.84 -8.36 -5.19
CA GLN A 83 -6.39 -9.57 -4.61
C GLN A 83 -5.36 -10.70 -4.70
N ILE A 84 -5.21 -11.44 -3.62
CA ILE A 84 -4.40 -12.66 -3.58
C ILE A 84 -5.31 -13.85 -3.92
N PHE A 85 -5.05 -14.48 -5.05
CA PHE A 85 -5.77 -15.65 -5.49
C PHE A 85 -4.86 -16.88 -5.48
N ARG A 86 -5.32 -17.94 -4.82
CA ARG A 86 -4.62 -19.22 -4.81
C ARG A 86 -5.24 -20.14 -5.86
N GLU A 87 -4.45 -20.52 -6.85
CA GLU A 87 -4.84 -21.51 -7.84
C GLU A 87 -4.25 -22.86 -7.43
N ALA A 88 -5.10 -23.81 -7.06
CA ALA A 88 -4.70 -25.18 -6.80
C ALA A 88 -4.47 -25.89 -8.13
N VAL A 89 -3.23 -25.94 -8.60
CA VAL A 89 -2.87 -26.63 -9.85
C VAL A 89 -2.61 -28.12 -9.60
N ASN A 90 -2.06 -28.48 -8.43
CA ASN A 90 -1.86 -29.85 -7.95
C ASN A 90 -1.67 -29.83 -6.43
N LYS A 91 -1.82 -30.98 -5.77
CA LYS A 91 -1.66 -31.13 -4.31
C LYS A 91 -0.29 -30.65 -3.74
N GLU A 92 0.69 -30.37 -4.59
CA GLU A 92 2.07 -30.03 -4.19
C GLU A 92 2.52 -28.61 -4.57
N THR A 93 1.79 -27.88 -5.43
CA THR A 93 2.18 -26.54 -5.88
C THR A 93 1.00 -25.58 -5.95
N ASP A 94 0.80 -24.84 -4.89
CA ASP A 94 -0.09 -23.67 -4.91
C ASP A 94 0.56 -22.52 -5.66
N LYS A 95 -0.04 -22.07 -6.76
CA LYS A 95 0.35 -20.85 -7.44
C LYS A 95 -0.46 -19.67 -6.89
N LEU A 96 0.24 -18.63 -6.50
CA LEU A 96 -0.38 -17.35 -6.12
C LEU A 96 -0.50 -16.47 -7.37
N LYS A 97 -1.69 -15.96 -7.62
CA LYS A 97 -1.96 -14.92 -8.62
C LYS A 97 -2.43 -13.65 -7.96
N LEU A 98 -2.06 -12.51 -8.53
CA LEU A 98 -2.50 -11.19 -8.07
C LEU A 98 -3.41 -10.57 -9.13
N TYR A 99 -4.59 -10.16 -8.71
CA TYR A 99 -5.54 -9.42 -9.56
C TYR A 99 -5.73 -8.03 -8.97
N GLU A 100 -5.57 -6.99 -9.79
CA GLU A 100 -5.73 -5.62 -9.32
C GLU A 100 -7.20 -5.34 -8.98
N ILE A 101 -7.42 -4.78 -7.78
CA ILE A 101 -8.75 -4.38 -7.30
C ILE A 101 -8.99 -2.89 -7.54
N GLY A 102 -7.91 -2.08 -7.53
CA GLY A 102 -7.97 -0.62 -7.43
C GLY A 102 -8.28 -0.13 -6.01
N PRO A 103 -8.22 1.16 -5.76
CA PRO A 103 -7.71 2.21 -6.64
C PRO A 103 -6.20 2.12 -6.86
N ARG A 104 -5.67 2.90 -7.80
CA ARG A 104 -4.22 3.11 -7.98
C ARG A 104 -3.91 4.58 -8.12
N PHE A 105 -2.78 5.00 -7.61
CA PHE A 105 -2.31 6.39 -7.70
C PHE A 105 -0.81 6.49 -7.47
N LEU A 106 -0.26 7.63 -7.81
CA LEU A 106 1.13 7.99 -7.54
C LEU A 106 1.19 9.01 -6.40
N MET A 107 2.17 8.84 -5.52
CA MET A 107 2.44 9.77 -4.42
C MET A 107 3.82 10.38 -4.62
N ASN A 108 3.90 11.70 -4.48
CA ASN A 108 5.17 12.42 -4.46
C ASN A 108 5.32 13.16 -3.12
N PRO A 109 6.30 12.79 -2.29
CA PRO A 109 6.57 13.51 -1.04
C PRO A 109 6.97 14.96 -1.30
N GLN A 110 6.21 15.91 -0.76
CA GLN A 110 6.46 17.35 -0.90
C GLN A 110 7.12 17.94 0.32
N VAL A 111 6.60 17.63 1.49
CA VAL A 111 7.10 18.18 2.76
C VAL A 111 7.05 17.12 3.85
N ILE A 112 8.12 16.98 4.59
CA ILE A 112 8.18 16.18 5.82
C ILE A 112 8.43 17.13 6.99
N LEU A 113 7.57 17.06 8.00
CA LEU A 113 7.64 17.84 9.23
C LEU A 113 7.94 16.91 10.41
N ASP A 114 8.65 17.45 11.40
CA ASP A 114 8.97 16.72 12.63
C ASP A 114 7.74 16.51 13.54
N GLY A 115 6.72 17.36 13.44
CA GLY A 115 5.53 17.32 14.29
C GLY A 115 4.22 17.10 13.53
N ILE A 116 3.14 16.99 14.30
CA ILE A 116 1.78 16.85 13.77
C ILE A 116 1.34 18.21 13.18
N MET A 117 1.26 18.29 11.87
CA MET A 117 0.86 19.47 11.09
C MET A 117 1.71 20.73 11.34
N GLY A 118 2.87 20.58 11.96
CA GLY A 118 3.80 21.66 12.29
C GLY A 118 5.16 21.11 12.68
N GLY A 119 6.03 21.98 13.21
CA GLY A 119 7.38 21.63 13.62
C GLY A 119 8.43 21.96 12.56
N GLU A 120 9.65 21.49 12.77
CA GLU A 120 10.78 21.71 11.86
C GLU A 120 10.55 20.98 10.52
N VAL A 121 10.95 21.65 9.44
CA VAL A 121 10.89 21.05 8.10
C VAL A 121 12.10 20.15 7.91
N LEU A 122 11.88 18.83 7.90
CA LEU A 122 12.92 17.82 7.67
C LEU A 122 13.24 17.63 6.18
N TYR A 123 12.25 17.83 5.33
CA TYR A 123 12.40 17.73 3.89
C TYR A 123 11.38 18.61 3.17
N ARG A 124 11.82 19.24 2.08
CA ARG A 124 10.98 19.97 1.13
C ARG A 124 11.49 19.72 -0.30
N SER A 125 10.58 19.29 -1.16
CA SER A 125 10.92 19.15 -2.58
C SER A 125 11.04 20.51 -3.28
#